data_60a0a8a5ce083b4d470f6821880b652a
#
_entry.id   60a0a8a5ce083b4d470f6821880b652a
#
_cell.length_a   1.000
_cell.length_b   1.000
_cell.length_c   1.000
_cell.angle_alpha   90.00
_cell.angle_beta   90.00
_cell.angle_gamma   90.00
#
_symmetry.space_group_name_H-M   'P 1'
#
loop_
_entity.id
_entity.type
_entity.pdbx_description
1 polymer ?
#
loop_
_entity_poly.entity_id
_entity_poly.type
_entity_poly.pdbx_seq_one_letter_code
_entity_poly.pdbx_strand_id
1 'polypeptide(L)'
;MAVGVVATLHWLTFYASIKYANVSIALVCFSSIGFFTALFEPLILKTRFRWVEVGLGLLTLLGIYLVFYFDVEYKTGMILGMISALLGSLFPIWNRFFLQQVSAKTLLSWQQTGGFIFLSCILPFYLPYSDRGTTIPSWADWGWILVLVGGCSVWAFQLSAAALKKLSAFTVNLSYNLEPIYGIALAFLLFQEDHFLHTGFFYGAGLILLALFLHAWPLLRKRNP
;
A
#
# COMPACT_ATOMS: atom_id res chain seq x y z
N MET A 1 -14.13 7.90 11.09
CA MET A 1 -13.85 6.60 11.73
C MET A 1 -13.83 5.45 10.73
N ALA A 2 -14.84 5.23 9.88
CA ALA A 2 -14.85 4.11 8.90
C ALA A 2 -13.58 4.05 8.03
N VAL A 3 -13.06 5.19 7.57
CA VAL A 3 -11.79 5.26 6.81
C VAL A 3 -10.61 4.72 7.62
N GLY A 4 -10.59 4.97 8.94
CA GLY A 4 -9.57 4.40 9.84
C GLY A 4 -9.64 2.89 9.95
N VAL A 5 -10.84 2.32 9.98
CA VAL A 5 -11.03 0.85 9.96
C VAL A 5 -10.46 0.26 8.67
N VAL A 6 -10.78 0.85 7.51
CA VAL A 6 -10.27 0.38 6.20
C VAL A 6 -8.75 0.50 6.12
N ALA A 7 -8.19 1.62 6.59
CA ALA A 7 -6.74 1.79 6.64
C ALA A 7 -6.08 0.74 7.56
N THR A 8 -6.71 0.42 8.70
CA THR A 8 -6.20 -0.61 9.60
C THR A 8 -6.28 -2.01 8.99
N LEU A 9 -7.38 -2.36 8.33
CA LEU A 9 -7.50 -3.63 7.59
C LEU A 9 -6.46 -3.74 6.48
N HIS A 10 -6.19 -2.64 5.76
CA HIS A 10 -5.10 -2.56 4.80
C HIS A 10 -3.76 -2.92 5.45
N TRP A 11 -3.41 -2.28 6.57
CA TRP A 11 -2.16 -2.57 7.27
C TRP A 11 -2.07 -4.01 7.76
N LEU A 12 -3.15 -4.54 8.35
CA LEU A 12 -3.19 -5.93 8.82
C LEU A 12 -2.96 -6.92 7.67
N THR A 13 -3.63 -6.72 6.54
CA THR A 13 -3.47 -7.58 5.35
C THR A 13 -2.10 -7.42 4.70
N PHE A 14 -1.51 -6.22 4.72
CA PHE A 14 -0.16 -5.97 4.23
C PHE A 14 0.91 -6.70 5.05
N TYR A 15 0.89 -6.54 6.37
CA TYR A 15 1.83 -7.25 7.24
C TYR A 15 1.60 -8.76 7.24
N ALA A 16 0.36 -9.21 7.13
CA ALA A 16 0.06 -10.62 6.94
C ALA A 16 0.64 -11.14 5.61
N SER A 17 0.54 -10.35 4.52
CA SER A 17 1.17 -10.68 3.24
C SER A 17 2.68 -10.91 3.39
N ILE A 18 3.38 -10.02 4.08
CA ILE A 18 4.82 -10.16 4.35
C ILE A 18 5.10 -11.45 5.14
N LYS A 19 4.25 -11.76 6.14
CA LYS A 19 4.42 -12.95 6.99
C LYS A 19 4.21 -14.27 6.24
N TYR A 20 3.25 -14.31 5.30
CA TYR A 20 2.90 -15.51 4.52
C TYR A 20 3.67 -15.62 3.18
N ALA A 21 4.39 -14.57 2.79
CA ALA A 21 5.31 -14.57 1.67
C ALA A 21 6.65 -13.96 2.10
N ASN A 22 6.96 -12.79 1.56
CA ASN A 22 8.12 -11.97 1.92
C ASN A 22 7.86 -10.50 1.57
N VAL A 23 8.79 -9.61 1.87
CA VAL A 23 8.64 -8.17 1.64
C VAL A 23 8.52 -7.87 0.14
N SER A 24 9.34 -8.51 -0.69
CA SER A 24 9.37 -8.28 -2.14
C SER A 24 8.05 -8.63 -2.81
N ILE A 25 7.49 -9.80 -2.49
CA ILE A 25 6.19 -10.25 -3.04
C ILE A 25 5.05 -9.38 -2.53
N ALA A 26 5.05 -9.03 -1.25
CA ALA A 26 4.01 -8.15 -0.68
C ALA A 26 4.00 -6.78 -1.39
N LEU A 27 5.18 -6.18 -1.65
CA LEU A 27 5.31 -4.91 -2.35
C LEU A 27 4.92 -5.00 -3.84
N VAL A 28 5.25 -6.12 -4.51
CA VAL A 28 4.80 -6.38 -5.88
C VAL A 28 3.28 -6.43 -5.95
N CYS A 29 2.63 -7.18 -5.06
CA CYS A 29 1.16 -7.26 -5.01
C CYS A 29 0.54 -5.91 -4.66
N PHE A 30 1.15 -5.15 -3.75
CA PHE A 30 0.70 -3.82 -3.36
C PHE A 30 0.75 -2.82 -4.53
N SER A 31 1.63 -3.01 -5.52
CA SER A 31 1.68 -2.18 -6.74
C SER A 31 0.35 -2.14 -7.51
N SER A 32 -0.55 -3.13 -7.31
CA SER A 32 -1.91 -3.11 -7.89
C SER A 32 -2.81 -2.00 -7.33
N ILE A 33 -2.39 -1.27 -6.31
CA ILE A 33 -3.12 -0.11 -5.75
C ILE A 33 -3.47 0.92 -6.83
N GLY A 34 -2.58 1.13 -7.82
CA GLY A 34 -2.82 2.02 -8.94
C GLY A 34 -4.01 1.58 -9.80
N PHE A 35 -4.13 0.28 -10.09
CA PHE A 35 -5.27 -0.29 -10.82
C PHE A 35 -6.59 -0.08 -10.09
N PHE A 36 -6.66 -0.45 -8.80
CA PHE A 36 -7.86 -0.27 -8.00
C PHE A 36 -8.24 1.20 -7.87
N THR A 37 -7.26 2.10 -7.72
CA THR A 37 -7.51 3.54 -7.67
C THR A 37 -8.07 4.05 -8.99
N ALA A 38 -7.52 3.63 -10.13
CA ALA A 38 -8.01 4.03 -11.46
C ALA A 38 -9.48 3.62 -11.71
N LEU A 39 -9.94 2.53 -11.06
CA LEU A 39 -11.33 2.10 -11.10
C LEU A 39 -12.21 2.83 -10.07
N PHE A 40 -11.78 2.91 -8.83
CA PHE A 40 -12.63 3.38 -7.72
C PHE A 40 -12.67 4.90 -7.59
N GLU A 41 -11.60 5.63 -7.91
CA GLU A 41 -11.61 7.08 -7.82
C GLU A 41 -12.71 7.71 -8.71
N PRO A 42 -12.85 7.35 -10.01
CA PRO A 42 -13.94 7.88 -10.83
C PRO A 42 -15.33 7.51 -10.35
N LEU A 43 -15.51 6.29 -9.83
CA LEU A 43 -16.81 5.82 -9.32
C LEU A 43 -17.22 6.54 -8.04
N ILE A 44 -16.29 6.72 -7.08
CA ILE A 44 -16.55 7.32 -5.77
C ILE A 44 -16.68 8.86 -5.89
N LEU A 45 -15.78 9.50 -6.64
CA LEU A 45 -15.73 10.95 -6.80
C LEU A 45 -16.56 11.46 -7.98
N LYS A 46 -17.22 10.56 -8.73
CA LYS A 46 -18.06 10.87 -9.92
C LYS A 46 -17.28 11.67 -10.97
N THR A 47 -16.01 11.32 -11.20
CA THR A 47 -15.14 11.93 -12.20
C THR A 47 -15.09 11.08 -13.48
N ARG A 48 -14.43 11.57 -14.53
CA ARG A 48 -14.30 10.82 -15.79
C ARG A 48 -13.23 9.73 -15.67
N PHE A 49 -13.52 8.55 -16.23
CA PHE A 49 -12.54 7.47 -16.36
C PHE A 49 -11.38 7.89 -17.27
N ARG A 50 -10.17 7.59 -16.84
CA ARG A 50 -8.95 7.79 -17.60
C ARG A 50 -8.43 6.42 -18.07
N TRP A 51 -8.85 6.01 -19.24
CA TRP A 51 -8.58 4.68 -19.79
C TRP A 51 -7.08 4.35 -19.85
N VAL A 52 -6.22 5.34 -19.99
CA VAL A 52 -4.76 5.17 -19.93
C VAL A 52 -4.34 4.65 -18.55
N GLU A 53 -4.90 5.18 -17.47
CA GLU A 53 -4.61 4.73 -16.10
C GLU A 53 -5.09 3.29 -15.86
N VAL A 54 -6.27 2.96 -16.39
CA VAL A 54 -6.79 1.58 -16.36
C VAL A 54 -5.87 0.63 -17.14
N GLY A 55 -5.43 1.01 -18.33
CA GLY A 55 -4.50 0.22 -19.15
C GLY A 55 -3.15 -0.03 -18.48
N LEU A 56 -2.58 1.00 -17.82
CA LEU A 56 -1.34 0.87 -17.04
C LEU A 56 -1.55 -0.02 -15.81
N GLY A 57 -2.70 0.08 -15.16
CA GLY A 57 -3.08 -0.81 -14.06
C GLY A 57 -3.21 -2.28 -14.50
N LEU A 58 -3.77 -2.53 -15.68
CA LEU A 58 -3.83 -3.88 -16.26
C LEU A 58 -2.42 -4.43 -16.57
N LEU A 59 -1.50 -3.59 -17.04
CA LEU A 59 -0.11 -3.98 -17.24
C LEU A 59 0.56 -4.37 -15.90
N THR A 60 0.28 -3.64 -14.82
CA THR A 60 0.72 -3.99 -13.47
C THR A 60 0.14 -5.34 -13.03
N LEU A 61 -1.16 -5.58 -13.25
CA LEU A 61 -1.77 -6.88 -12.92
C LEU A 61 -1.18 -8.04 -13.74
N LEU A 62 -0.81 -7.82 -14.98
CA LEU A 62 -0.11 -8.82 -15.79
C LEU A 62 1.26 -9.14 -15.17
N GLY A 63 1.99 -8.14 -14.70
CA GLY A 63 3.24 -8.34 -13.97
C GLY A 63 3.04 -9.18 -12.71
N ILE A 64 2.02 -8.88 -11.90
CA ILE A 64 1.67 -9.64 -10.69
C ILE A 64 1.24 -11.07 -11.06
N TYR A 65 0.49 -11.27 -12.14
CA TYR A 65 0.12 -12.60 -12.62
C TYR A 65 1.34 -13.46 -12.96
N LEU A 66 2.38 -12.89 -13.59
CA LEU A 66 3.62 -13.61 -13.84
C LEU A 66 4.31 -14.04 -12.54
N VAL A 67 4.40 -13.15 -11.57
CA VAL A 67 4.93 -13.51 -10.24
C VAL A 67 4.11 -14.65 -9.64
N PHE A 68 2.78 -14.53 -9.66
CA PHE A 68 1.87 -15.55 -9.11
C PHE A 68 2.02 -16.92 -9.81
N TYR A 69 2.30 -16.93 -11.10
CA TYR A 69 2.46 -18.15 -11.86
C TYR A 69 3.75 -18.92 -11.50
N PHE A 70 4.83 -18.21 -11.25
CA PHE A 70 6.13 -18.78 -10.96
C PHE A 70 6.39 -19.04 -9.46
N ASP A 71 5.86 -18.19 -8.58
CA ASP A 71 6.07 -18.24 -7.14
C ASP A 71 4.82 -18.75 -6.40
N VAL A 72 4.32 -19.90 -6.83
CA VAL A 72 3.06 -20.52 -6.38
C VAL A 72 3.01 -20.81 -4.87
N GLU A 73 4.16 -21.01 -4.24
CA GLU A 73 4.28 -21.26 -2.79
C GLU A 73 3.79 -20.07 -1.95
N TYR A 74 3.84 -18.84 -2.48
CA TYR A 74 3.45 -17.61 -1.79
C TYR A 74 1.99 -17.17 -2.03
N LYS A 75 1.14 -18.03 -2.59
CA LYS A 75 -0.26 -17.68 -2.97
C LYS A 75 -1.04 -16.97 -1.88
N THR A 76 -0.98 -17.47 -0.64
CA THR A 76 -1.70 -16.85 0.48
C THR A 76 -1.23 -15.43 0.74
N GLY A 77 0.09 -15.21 0.77
CA GLY A 77 0.67 -13.88 0.92
C GLY A 77 0.29 -12.94 -0.23
N MET A 78 0.30 -13.45 -1.47
CA MET A 78 -0.07 -12.67 -2.66
C MET A 78 -1.55 -12.25 -2.63
N ILE A 79 -2.47 -13.15 -2.25
CA ILE A 79 -3.89 -12.81 -2.11
C ILE A 79 -4.08 -11.74 -1.03
N LEU A 80 -3.41 -11.85 0.11
CA LEU A 80 -3.45 -10.85 1.18
C LEU A 80 -2.88 -9.51 0.72
N GLY A 81 -1.80 -9.52 -0.07
CA GLY A 81 -1.22 -8.32 -0.68
C GLY A 81 -2.17 -7.63 -1.66
N MET A 82 -2.89 -8.40 -2.48
CA MET A 82 -3.92 -7.87 -3.38
C MET A 82 -5.10 -7.26 -2.62
N ILE A 83 -5.58 -7.93 -1.56
CA ILE A 83 -6.63 -7.39 -0.68
C ILE A 83 -6.14 -6.10 -0.02
N SER A 84 -4.89 -6.08 0.45
CA SER A 84 -4.26 -4.89 1.01
C SER A 84 -4.24 -3.73 0.00
N ALA A 85 -3.84 -3.98 -1.25
CA ALA A 85 -3.83 -2.96 -2.31
C ALA A 85 -5.24 -2.42 -2.62
N LEU A 86 -6.24 -3.28 -2.66
CA LEU A 86 -7.64 -2.87 -2.83
C LEU A 86 -8.09 -1.94 -1.69
N LEU A 87 -7.87 -2.34 -0.44
CA LEU A 87 -8.20 -1.51 0.73
C LEU A 87 -7.36 -0.23 0.76
N GLY A 88 -6.07 -0.34 0.42
CA GLY A 88 -5.13 0.77 0.30
C GLY A 88 -5.53 1.82 -0.73
N SER A 89 -6.23 1.42 -1.78
CA SER A 89 -6.73 2.36 -2.80
C SER A 89 -7.90 3.21 -2.31
N LEU A 90 -8.72 2.69 -1.40
CA LEU A 90 -9.96 3.35 -0.96
C LEU A 90 -9.72 4.51 0.01
N PHE A 91 -8.81 4.36 0.97
CA PHE A 91 -8.66 5.39 2.00
C PHE A 91 -8.10 6.73 1.45
N PRO A 92 -7.16 6.80 0.48
CA PRO A 92 -6.74 8.07 -0.11
C PRO A 92 -7.87 8.73 -0.92
N ILE A 93 -8.73 7.95 -1.59
CA ILE A 93 -9.88 8.48 -2.32
C ILE A 93 -10.85 9.16 -1.36
N TRP A 94 -11.19 8.49 -0.25
CA TRP A 94 -12.03 9.07 0.79
C TRP A 94 -11.36 10.26 1.50
N ASN A 95 -10.05 10.18 1.75
CA ASN A 95 -9.29 11.29 2.31
C ASN A 95 -9.38 12.52 1.42
N ARG A 96 -9.22 12.36 0.10
CA ARG A 96 -9.37 13.47 -0.85
C ARG A 96 -10.76 14.10 -0.76
N PHE A 97 -11.80 13.29 -0.63
CA PHE A 97 -13.18 13.77 -0.46
C PHE A 97 -13.34 14.55 0.85
N PHE A 98 -12.91 14.00 1.99
CA PHE A 98 -13.09 14.64 3.29
C PHE A 98 -12.18 15.85 3.52
N LEU A 99 -10.98 15.89 2.93
CA LEU A 99 -10.07 17.03 3.04
C LEU A 99 -10.62 18.34 2.44
N GLN A 100 -11.69 18.25 1.65
CA GLN A 100 -12.42 19.43 1.17
C GLN A 100 -13.33 20.03 2.26
N GLN A 101 -13.66 19.26 3.31
CA GLN A 101 -14.63 19.62 4.34
C GLN A 101 -13.99 19.84 5.71
N VAL A 102 -12.89 19.12 5.99
CA VAL A 102 -12.22 19.17 7.32
C VAL A 102 -10.72 19.35 7.17
N SER A 103 -10.07 19.77 8.26
CA SER A 103 -8.61 19.90 8.29
C SER A 103 -7.92 18.53 8.23
N ALA A 104 -6.68 18.49 7.70
CA ALA A 104 -5.88 17.27 7.67
C ALA A 104 -5.66 16.68 9.07
N LYS A 105 -5.44 17.56 10.08
CA LYS A 105 -5.28 17.12 11.47
C LYS A 105 -6.55 16.44 12.00
N THR A 106 -7.70 17.04 11.78
CA THR A 106 -9.00 16.49 12.19
C THR A 106 -9.26 15.15 11.54
N LEU A 107 -9.06 15.05 10.21
CA LEU A 107 -9.25 13.82 9.47
C LEU A 107 -8.35 12.71 9.99
N LEU A 108 -7.06 13.00 10.18
CA LEU A 108 -6.07 12.05 10.67
C LEU A 108 -6.41 11.57 12.08
N SER A 109 -6.77 12.49 12.99
CA SER A 109 -7.17 12.11 14.37
C SER A 109 -8.35 11.14 14.37
N TRP A 110 -9.38 11.40 13.58
CA TRP A 110 -10.54 10.50 13.46
C TRP A 110 -10.21 9.15 12.83
N GLN A 111 -9.26 9.10 11.87
CA GLN A 111 -8.78 7.86 11.29
C GLN A 111 -8.04 7.02 12.30
N GLN A 112 -7.07 7.62 13.01
CA GLN A 112 -6.28 6.90 14.01
C GLN A 112 -7.15 6.41 15.17
N THR A 113 -8.10 7.24 15.63
CA THR A 113 -9.06 6.84 16.66
C THR A 113 -9.92 5.67 16.20
N GLY A 114 -10.44 5.73 14.96
CA GLY A 114 -11.24 4.63 14.39
C GLY A 114 -10.46 3.33 14.25
N GLY A 115 -9.21 3.41 13.79
CA GLY A 115 -8.30 2.26 13.72
C GLY A 115 -7.96 1.68 15.09
N PHE A 116 -7.68 2.54 16.07
CA PHE A 116 -7.40 2.12 17.44
C PHE A 116 -8.57 1.39 18.09
N ILE A 117 -9.78 1.95 17.99
CA ILE A 117 -11.00 1.31 18.53
C ILE A 117 -11.20 -0.06 17.86
N PHE A 118 -11.07 -0.13 16.52
CA PHE A 118 -11.23 -1.36 15.78
C PHE A 118 -10.24 -2.44 16.22
N LEU A 119 -8.95 -2.10 16.33
CA LEU A 119 -7.92 -3.03 16.81
C LEU A 119 -8.17 -3.48 18.25
N SER A 120 -8.56 -2.53 19.13
CA SER A 120 -8.88 -2.85 20.52
C SER A 120 -10.06 -3.82 20.65
N CYS A 121 -11.05 -3.74 19.76
CA CYS A 121 -12.16 -4.67 19.71
C CYS A 121 -11.76 -6.07 19.18
N ILE A 122 -10.82 -6.14 18.24
CA ILE A 122 -10.39 -7.42 17.65
C ILE A 122 -9.33 -8.12 18.51
N LEU A 123 -8.50 -7.37 19.21
CA LEU A 123 -7.37 -7.91 19.98
C LEU A 123 -7.76 -9.04 20.93
N PRO A 124 -8.84 -8.96 21.74
CA PRO A 124 -9.24 -10.03 22.63
C PRO A 124 -9.56 -11.35 21.92
N PHE A 125 -10.05 -11.27 20.67
CA PHE A 125 -10.36 -12.46 19.86
C PHE A 125 -9.12 -13.05 19.20
N TYR A 126 -8.10 -12.23 18.95
CA TYR A 126 -6.85 -12.68 18.35
C TYR A 126 -5.88 -13.31 19.37
N LEU A 127 -5.81 -12.79 20.58
CA LEU A 127 -4.88 -13.23 21.63
C LEU A 127 -4.91 -14.74 21.92
N PRO A 128 -6.07 -15.41 22.00
CA PRO A 128 -6.12 -16.85 22.25
C PRO A 128 -5.50 -17.72 21.14
N TYR A 129 -5.42 -17.20 19.91
CA TYR A 129 -4.85 -17.88 18.75
C TYR A 129 -3.37 -17.51 18.51
N SER A 130 -2.82 -16.62 19.33
CA SER A 130 -1.42 -16.27 19.29
C SER A 130 -0.62 -17.29 20.09
N ASP A 131 0.17 -18.13 19.42
CA ASP A 131 1.05 -19.14 20.06
C ASP A 131 2.15 -18.54 20.94
N ARG A 132 2.28 -17.25 20.94
CA ARG A 132 3.23 -16.51 21.76
C ARG A 132 2.46 -15.82 22.85
N GLY A 133 2.69 -16.27 24.11
CA GLY A 133 2.21 -15.57 25.28
C GLY A 133 2.43 -14.05 25.15
N THR A 134 1.63 -13.26 25.84
CA THR A 134 1.61 -11.80 25.77
C THR A 134 3.04 -11.25 25.72
N THR A 135 3.52 -10.98 24.54
CA THR A 135 4.82 -10.38 24.33
C THR A 135 4.68 -8.87 24.52
N ILE A 136 4.93 -8.43 25.74
CA ILE A 136 5.15 -7.01 25.95
C ILE A 136 6.41 -6.65 25.15
N PRO A 137 6.34 -5.66 24.23
CA PRO A 137 7.49 -5.25 23.44
C PRO A 137 8.68 -4.92 24.33
N SER A 138 9.89 -5.30 23.90
CA SER A 138 11.13 -4.88 24.56
C SER A 138 11.34 -3.38 24.42
N TRP A 139 12.24 -2.80 25.22
CA TRP A 139 12.57 -1.38 25.08
C TRP A 139 13.11 -1.01 23.68
N ALA A 140 13.82 -1.93 23.04
CA ALA A 140 14.26 -1.72 21.66
C ALA A 140 13.08 -1.72 20.68
N ASP A 141 12.11 -2.64 20.85
CA ASP A 141 10.90 -2.68 20.02
C ASP A 141 10.07 -1.39 20.18
N TRP A 142 9.95 -0.87 21.42
CA TRP A 142 9.31 0.41 21.66
C TRP A 142 10.01 1.56 20.93
N GLY A 143 11.35 1.56 20.88
CA GLY A 143 12.12 2.52 20.09
C GLY A 143 11.75 2.48 18.61
N TRP A 144 11.73 1.27 17.99
CA TRP A 144 11.37 1.09 16.60
C TRP A 144 9.89 1.43 16.32
N ILE A 145 8.98 1.07 17.24
CA ILE A 145 7.56 1.46 17.15
C ILE A 145 7.40 2.97 17.13
N LEU A 146 8.12 3.71 17.98
CA LEU A 146 8.08 5.18 18.00
C LEU A 146 8.59 5.79 16.69
N VAL A 147 9.66 5.26 16.12
CA VAL A 147 10.16 5.69 14.80
C VAL A 147 9.13 5.42 13.70
N LEU A 148 8.53 4.23 13.70
CA LEU A 148 7.49 3.84 12.74
C LEU A 148 6.25 4.74 12.86
N VAL A 149 5.77 4.97 14.08
CA VAL A 149 4.57 5.78 14.33
C VAL A 149 4.84 7.27 14.05
N GLY A 150 5.90 7.83 14.58
CA GLY A 150 6.19 9.27 14.47
C GLY A 150 6.64 9.64 13.05
N GLY A 151 7.67 8.98 12.55
CA GLY A 151 8.29 9.26 11.26
C GLY A 151 7.49 8.70 10.09
N CYS A 152 7.29 7.38 10.07
CA CYS A 152 6.74 6.71 8.90
C CYS A 152 5.20 6.78 8.83
N SER A 153 4.51 6.99 9.96
CA SER A 153 3.04 7.09 9.92
C SER A 153 2.56 8.53 10.05
N VAL A 154 2.74 9.18 11.18
CA VAL A 154 2.14 10.50 11.42
C VAL A 154 2.65 11.55 10.45
N TRP A 155 3.95 11.63 10.25
CA TRP A 155 4.53 12.63 9.34
C TRP A 155 4.23 12.31 7.87
N ALA A 156 4.36 11.05 7.44
CA ALA A 156 4.03 10.63 6.09
C ALA A 156 2.55 10.87 5.75
N PHE A 157 1.61 10.59 6.67
CA PHE A 157 0.20 10.91 6.46
C PHE A 157 -0.07 12.41 6.32
N GLN A 158 0.61 13.26 7.07
CA GLN A 158 0.46 14.72 6.92
C GLN A 158 0.93 15.19 5.54
N LEU A 159 2.05 14.67 5.05
CA LEU A 159 2.55 14.96 3.70
C LEU A 159 1.58 14.46 2.63
N SER A 160 1.08 13.22 2.76
CA SER A 160 0.09 12.64 1.87
C SER A 160 -1.21 13.47 1.85
N ALA A 161 -1.71 13.87 3.01
CA ALA A 161 -2.90 14.72 3.11
C ALA A 161 -2.68 16.10 2.48
N ALA A 162 -1.50 16.68 2.60
CA ALA A 162 -1.15 17.93 1.93
C ALA A 162 -1.09 17.77 0.40
N ALA A 163 -0.55 16.64 -0.09
CA ALA A 163 -0.50 16.32 -1.50
C ALA A 163 -1.92 16.11 -2.07
N LEU A 164 -2.79 15.36 -1.38
CA LEU A 164 -4.17 15.07 -1.80
C LEU A 164 -5.06 16.32 -1.93
N LYS A 165 -4.70 17.42 -1.29
CA LYS A 165 -5.39 18.73 -1.50
C LYS A 165 -5.13 19.32 -2.88
N LYS A 166 -4.01 18.97 -3.52
CA LYS A 166 -3.55 19.56 -4.79
C LYS A 166 -3.53 18.56 -5.94
N LEU A 167 -3.42 17.28 -5.64
CA LEU A 167 -3.24 16.19 -6.60
C LEU A 167 -4.42 15.21 -6.54
N SER A 168 -4.60 14.42 -7.61
CA SER A 168 -5.56 13.30 -7.60
C SER A 168 -5.09 12.18 -6.67
N ALA A 169 -6.03 11.38 -6.14
CA ALA A 169 -5.69 10.20 -5.37
C ALA A 169 -4.86 9.21 -6.20
N PHE A 170 -5.18 9.09 -7.49
CA PHE A 170 -4.39 8.30 -8.43
C PHE A 170 -2.92 8.76 -8.49
N THR A 171 -2.65 10.07 -8.65
CA THR A 171 -1.28 10.60 -8.71
C THR A 171 -0.52 10.35 -7.41
N VAL A 172 -1.17 10.48 -6.26
CA VAL A 172 -0.56 10.20 -4.96
C VAL A 172 -0.28 8.70 -4.81
N ASN A 173 -1.23 7.84 -5.14
CA ASN A 173 -1.04 6.39 -5.06
C ASN A 173 0.00 5.88 -6.05
N LEU A 174 0.12 6.53 -7.21
CA LEU A 174 1.18 6.20 -8.15
C LEU A 174 2.57 6.53 -7.60
N SER A 175 2.70 7.61 -6.84
CA SER A 175 3.96 7.93 -6.17
C SER A 175 4.32 6.86 -5.13
N TYR A 176 3.33 6.21 -4.50
CA TYR A 176 3.57 5.04 -3.65
C TYR A 176 4.10 3.82 -4.43
N ASN A 177 3.82 3.71 -5.73
CA ASN A 177 4.41 2.65 -6.55
C ASN A 177 5.93 2.79 -6.75
N LEU A 178 6.56 3.88 -6.32
CA LEU A 178 8.01 3.97 -6.17
C LEU A 178 8.50 3.18 -4.94
N GLU A 179 7.63 2.94 -3.96
CA GLU A 179 7.93 2.18 -2.76
C GLU A 179 8.45 0.75 -3.05
N PRO A 180 7.85 -0.03 -3.96
CA PRO A 180 8.39 -1.33 -4.35
C PRO A 180 9.81 -1.28 -4.86
N ILE A 181 10.21 -0.22 -5.57
CA ILE A 181 11.59 -0.10 -6.08
C ILE A 181 12.58 -0.06 -4.93
N TYR A 182 12.36 0.85 -3.98
CA TYR A 182 13.25 0.99 -2.82
C TYR A 182 13.09 -0.17 -1.84
N GLY A 183 11.85 -0.61 -1.61
CA GLY A 183 11.55 -1.68 -0.67
C GLY A 183 12.11 -3.02 -1.12
N ILE A 184 11.99 -3.40 -2.40
CA ILE A 184 12.56 -4.62 -2.96
C ILE A 184 14.09 -4.55 -2.95
N ALA A 185 14.68 -3.40 -3.33
CA ALA A 185 16.11 -3.23 -3.26
C ALA A 185 16.64 -3.40 -1.82
N LEU A 186 15.96 -2.83 -0.83
CA LEU A 186 16.31 -3.00 0.58
C LEU A 186 16.07 -4.43 1.06
N ALA A 187 15.00 -5.10 0.62
CA ALA A 187 14.71 -6.48 0.95
C ALA A 187 15.81 -7.43 0.44
N PHE A 188 16.32 -7.18 -0.77
CA PHE A 188 17.46 -7.93 -1.32
C PHE A 188 18.73 -7.69 -0.52
N LEU A 189 19.03 -6.43 -0.15
CA LEU A 189 20.24 -6.07 0.58
C LEU A 189 20.22 -6.55 2.04
N LEU A 190 19.07 -6.45 2.73
CA LEU A 190 18.97 -6.71 4.16
C LEU A 190 18.55 -8.15 4.49
N PHE A 191 17.69 -8.74 3.66
CA PHE A 191 17.10 -10.06 3.92
C PHE A 191 17.51 -11.11 2.90
N GLN A 192 18.30 -10.73 1.85
CA GLN A 192 18.76 -11.64 0.78
C GLN A 192 17.59 -12.37 0.10
N GLU A 193 16.46 -11.69 -0.07
CA GLU A 193 15.23 -12.28 -0.64
C GLU A 193 15.41 -12.68 -2.12
N ASP A 194 16.37 -12.11 -2.85
CA ASP A 194 16.70 -12.44 -4.23
C ASP A 194 17.05 -13.93 -4.43
N HIS A 195 17.59 -14.59 -3.39
CA HIS A 195 17.93 -16.03 -3.44
C HIS A 195 16.70 -16.95 -3.39
N PHE A 196 15.55 -16.45 -2.95
CA PHE A 196 14.32 -17.23 -2.78
C PHE A 196 13.30 -16.99 -3.89
N LEU A 197 13.56 -16.05 -4.82
CA LEU A 197 12.61 -15.64 -5.85
C LEU A 197 12.95 -16.30 -7.20
N HIS A 198 11.92 -16.78 -7.88
CA HIS A 198 12.08 -17.35 -9.22
C HIS A 198 12.30 -16.25 -10.27
N THR A 199 12.86 -16.64 -11.42
CA THR A 199 13.11 -15.72 -12.55
C THR A 199 11.83 -14.97 -13.00
N GLY A 200 10.66 -15.59 -12.83
CA GLY A 200 9.36 -14.98 -13.12
C GLY A 200 9.07 -13.73 -12.31
N PHE A 201 9.56 -13.65 -11.06
CA PHE A 201 9.46 -12.45 -10.25
C PHE A 201 10.09 -11.24 -10.95
N PHE A 202 11.28 -11.39 -11.49
CA PHE A 202 12.02 -10.31 -12.16
C PHE A 202 11.32 -9.83 -13.43
N TYR A 203 10.70 -10.75 -14.20
CA TYR A 203 9.87 -10.37 -15.37
C TYR A 203 8.62 -9.61 -14.93
N GLY A 204 7.92 -10.08 -13.89
CA GLY A 204 6.76 -9.41 -13.36
C GLY A 204 7.08 -8.03 -12.79
N ALA A 205 8.12 -7.92 -11.97
CA ALA A 205 8.62 -6.65 -11.44
C ALA A 205 9.01 -5.68 -12.57
N GLY A 206 9.67 -6.18 -13.62
CA GLY A 206 10.02 -5.39 -14.82
C GLY A 206 8.80 -4.78 -15.51
N LEU A 207 7.69 -5.54 -15.66
CA LEU A 207 6.44 -5.02 -16.22
C LEU A 207 5.80 -3.93 -15.34
N ILE A 208 5.86 -4.11 -14.02
CA ILE A 208 5.37 -3.12 -13.06
C ILE A 208 6.18 -1.83 -13.17
N LEU A 209 7.50 -1.93 -13.23
CA LEU A 209 8.39 -0.78 -13.42
C LEU A 209 8.15 -0.09 -14.76
N LEU A 210 7.90 -0.85 -15.82
CA LEU A 210 7.54 -0.30 -17.13
C LEU A 210 6.22 0.48 -17.07
N ALA A 211 5.19 -0.05 -16.39
CA ALA A 211 3.91 0.64 -16.19
C ALA A 211 4.11 1.97 -15.47
N LEU A 212 4.93 1.98 -14.41
CA LEU A 212 5.29 3.19 -13.67
C LEU A 212 6.00 4.21 -14.54
N PHE A 213 7.00 3.78 -15.30
CA PHE A 213 7.76 4.64 -16.19
C PHE A 213 6.87 5.26 -17.27
N LEU A 214 6.02 4.47 -17.92
CA LEU A 214 5.08 4.95 -18.93
C LEU A 214 4.09 5.96 -18.36
N HIS A 215 3.69 5.82 -17.09
CA HIS A 215 2.84 6.81 -16.44
C HIS A 215 3.61 8.10 -16.11
N ALA A 216 4.81 8.00 -15.57
CA ALA A 216 5.62 9.15 -15.16
C ALA A 216 6.12 9.97 -16.36
N TRP A 217 6.32 9.34 -17.51
CA TRP A 217 6.90 9.95 -18.72
C TRP A 217 6.19 11.23 -19.19
N PRO A 218 4.85 11.29 -19.37
CA PRO A 218 4.16 12.52 -19.76
C PRO A 218 4.27 13.64 -18.72
N LEU A 219 4.39 13.30 -17.43
CA LEU A 219 4.54 14.27 -16.36
C LEU A 219 5.92 14.92 -16.37
N LEU A 220 6.96 14.13 -16.66
CA LEU A 220 8.33 14.62 -16.81
C LEU A 220 8.48 15.52 -18.05
N ARG A 221 7.83 15.14 -19.17
CA ARG A 221 7.90 15.90 -20.43
C ARG A 221 7.19 17.26 -20.37
N LYS A 222 6.11 17.39 -19.58
CA LYS A 222 5.39 18.66 -19.39
C LYS A 222 6.14 19.67 -18.49
N ARG A 223 7.19 19.26 -17.82
CA ARG A 223 7.96 20.10 -16.89
C ARG A 223 9.13 20.85 -17.54
N ASN A 224 9.42 20.59 -18.80
CA ASN A 224 10.37 21.36 -19.62
C ASN A 224 9.56 22.23 -20.59
N PRO A 225 9.29 23.51 -20.25
CA PRO A 225 8.83 24.51 -21.21
C PRO A 225 9.98 24.94 -22.14
#